data_c5b4e3078bfa5c4a895e4fbfb095d430
#
_entry.id   c5b4e3078bfa5c4a895e4fbfb095d430
#
_cell.length_a   1.000
_cell.length_b   1.000
_cell.length_c   1.000
_cell.angle_alpha   90.00
_cell.angle_beta   90.00
_cell.angle_gamma   90.00
#
_symmetry.space_group_name_H-M   'P 1'
#
loop_
_entity.id
_entity.type
_entity.pdbx_description
1 polymer ?
#
loop_
_entity_poly.entity_id
_entity_poly.type
_entity_poly.pdbx_seq_one_letter_code
_entity_poly.pdbx_strand_id
1 'polypeptide(L)'
;NKTAFNNPWFNVDAPHQWSVYHDWNHSNPMVRDHVKRNLTYLMEEYKIDGFRFDLTKGFTQKDTGGDNGDVAAWGRYDASRVDILKGYADHIWSVNSDAVVIFEHLADYSEEKVLAEHGIKLWRNMNGTYRSAVSGGSGDFSGSYEKNLYGGWVSYMESHDEERLCYGAGADASSVTWGICGTLTNWSSDITMAADGAFFSAKGVTFKADDMFKIRK
;
A
#
# COMPACT_ATOMS: atom_id res chain seq x y z
N ASN A 1 -22.51 13.45 -9.53
CA ASN A 1 -23.43 12.62 -10.30
C ASN A 1 -24.11 11.62 -9.39
N LYS A 2 -25.46 11.56 -9.43
CA LYS A 2 -26.23 10.57 -8.69
C LYS A 2 -26.67 9.46 -9.63
N THR A 3 -26.68 8.23 -9.13
CA THR A 3 -27.26 7.11 -9.86
C THR A 3 -28.78 7.12 -9.75
N ALA A 4 -29.47 6.40 -10.62
CA ALA A 4 -30.92 6.20 -10.47
C ALA A 4 -31.23 5.45 -9.17
N PHE A 5 -32.27 5.87 -8.45
CA PHE A 5 -32.62 5.31 -7.15
C PHE A 5 -32.95 3.81 -7.20
N ASN A 6 -33.33 3.30 -8.36
CA ASN A 6 -33.66 1.88 -8.58
C ASN A 6 -32.47 1.09 -9.19
N ASN A 7 -31.29 1.68 -9.27
CA ASN A 7 -30.10 0.98 -9.75
C ASN A 7 -29.57 0.06 -8.62
N PRO A 8 -29.47 -1.25 -8.85
CA PRO A 8 -29.02 -2.16 -7.80
C PRO A 8 -27.47 -2.25 -7.67
N TRP A 9 -26.72 -1.69 -8.63
CA TRP A 9 -25.27 -1.84 -8.71
C TRP A 9 -24.51 -0.81 -7.88
N PHE A 10 -25.05 0.41 -7.80
CA PHE A 10 -24.35 1.55 -7.22
C PHE A 10 -25.18 2.18 -6.10
N ASN A 11 -24.52 2.78 -5.14
CA ASN A 11 -25.16 3.64 -4.18
C ASN A 11 -25.70 4.90 -4.86
N VAL A 12 -26.84 5.42 -4.43
CA VAL A 12 -27.42 6.66 -4.98
C VAL A 12 -26.51 7.83 -4.69
N ASP A 13 -26.05 7.89 -3.46
CA ASP A 13 -25.02 8.81 -2.99
C ASP A 13 -23.89 7.95 -2.38
N ALA A 14 -22.64 8.29 -2.67
CA ALA A 14 -21.51 7.61 -2.05
C ALA A 14 -21.52 7.83 -0.53
N PRO A 15 -21.31 6.79 0.29
CA PRO A 15 -21.36 6.92 1.75
C PRO A 15 -20.09 7.59 2.33
N HIS A 16 -19.09 7.87 1.51
CA HIS A 16 -17.78 8.41 1.89
C HIS A 16 -17.28 9.49 0.95
N GLN A 17 -16.22 10.19 1.35
CA GLN A 17 -15.56 11.21 0.51
C GLN A 17 -14.77 10.57 -0.63
N TRP A 18 -14.40 11.46 -1.58
CA TRP A 18 -13.52 11.15 -2.71
C TRP A 18 -14.01 9.99 -3.59
N SER A 19 -15.32 9.82 -3.68
CA SER A 19 -15.89 8.86 -4.61
C SER A 19 -15.62 9.30 -6.05
N VAL A 20 -15.09 8.39 -6.85
CA VAL A 20 -14.84 8.60 -8.28
C VAL A 20 -15.94 7.93 -9.08
N TYR A 21 -16.65 8.71 -9.89
CA TYR A 21 -17.81 8.30 -10.67
C TYR A 21 -18.99 7.82 -9.82
N HIS A 22 -19.22 6.52 -9.72
CA HIS A 22 -20.34 5.91 -9.02
C HIS A 22 -19.83 4.84 -8.06
N ASP A 23 -20.24 4.97 -6.82
CA ASP A 23 -19.83 4.08 -5.74
C ASP A 23 -20.58 2.75 -5.84
N TRP A 24 -19.83 1.64 -5.81
CA TRP A 24 -20.42 0.30 -5.86
C TRP A 24 -21.13 -0.05 -4.56
N ASN A 25 -22.35 -0.57 -4.68
CA ASN A 25 -23.10 -1.07 -3.53
C ASN A 25 -22.60 -2.47 -3.13
N HIS A 26 -21.48 -2.53 -2.41
CA HIS A 26 -20.92 -3.78 -1.91
C HIS A 26 -21.75 -4.49 -0.85
N SER A 27 -22.83 -3.87 -0.34
CA SER A 27 -23.82 -4.58 0.50
C SER A 27 -24.73 -5.51 -0.32
N ASN A 28 -24.85 -5.24 -1.63
CA ASN A 28 -25.68 -6.06 -2.52
C ASN A 28 -24.94 -7.35 -2.91
N PRO A 29 -25.50 -8.54 -2.65
CA PRO A 29 -24.90 -9.82 -3.05
C PRO A 29 -24.58 -9.92 -4.54
N MET A 30 -25.45 -9.35 -5.42
CA MET A 30 -25.21 -9.34 -6.87
C MET A 30 -23.91 -8.62 -7.24
N VAL A 31 -23.62 -7.51 -6.56
CA VAL A 31 -22.37 -6.74 -6.78
C VAL A 31 -21.19 -7.59 -6.34
N ARG A 32 -21.25 -8.18 -5.16
CA ARG A 32 -20.17 -9.07 -4.66
C ARG A 32 -19.95 -10.27 -5.56
N ASP A 33 -21.00 -10.89 -6.06
CA ASP A 33 -20.88 -12.02 -6.99
C ASP A 33 -20.29 -11.60 -8.33
N HIS A 34 -20.64 -10.40 -8.81
CA HIS A 34 -20.04 -9.84 -10.02
C HIS A 34 -18.54 -9.60 -9.85
N VAL A 35 -18.12 -8.97 -8.76
CA VAL A 35 -16.69 -8.75 -8.45
C VAL A 35 -15.96 -10.10 -8.38
N LYS A 36 -16.48 -11.07 -7.63
CA LYS A 36 -15.88 -12.41 -7.50
C LYS A 36 -15.72 -13.12 -8.85
N ARG A 37 -16.73 -13.06 -9.71
CA ARG A 37 -16.63 -13.64 -11.07
C ARG A 37 -15.55 -12.97 -11.91
N ASN A 38 -15.42 -11.66 -11.82
CA ASN A 38 -14.35 -10.94 -12.52
C ASN A 38 -12.96 -11.34 -12.01
N LEU A 39 -12.79 -11.46 -10.69
CA LEU A 39 -11.54 -11.91 -10.09
C LEU A 39 -11.18 -13.32 -10.58
N THR A 40 -12.12 -14.27 -10.53
CA THR A 40 -11.93 -15.62 -11.07
C THR A 40 -11.54 -15.59 -12.54
N TYR A 41 -12.27 -14.84 -13.36
CA TYR A 41 -12.02 -14.73 -14.79
C TYR A 41 -10.59 -14.24 -15.09
N LEU A 42 -10.14 -13.20 -14.39
CA LEU A 42 -8.80 -12.66 -14.56
C LEU A 42 -7.71 -13.67 -14.17
N MET A 43 -7.92 -14.42 -13.09
CA MET A 43 -6.97 -15.45 -12.65
C MET A 43 -6.94 -16.64 -13.61
N GLU A 44 -8.09 -17.12 -14.05
CA GLU A 44 -8.19 -18.33 -14.89
C GLU A 44 -7.81 -18.06 -16.34
N GLU A 45 -8.23 -16.93 -16.91
CA GLU A 45 -8.02 -16.60 -18.33
C GLU A 45 -6.65 -15.96 -18.55
N TYR A 46 -6.29 -14.96 -17.73
CA TYR A 46 -5.04 -14.20 -17.91
C TYR A 46 -3.89 -14.71 -17.03
N LYS A 47 -4.14 -15.71 -16.17
CA LYS A 47 -3.12 -16.34 -15.33
C LYS A 47 -2.39 -15.37 -14.41
N ILE A 48 -3.10 -14.36 -13.90
CA ILE A 48 -2.52 -13.44 -12.92
C ILE A 48 -2.48 -14.10 -11.54
N ASP A 49 -1.44 -13.78 -10.76
CA ASP A 49 -1.13 -14.43 -9.49
C ASP A 49 -1.58 -13.63 -8.26
N GLY A 50 -2.36 -12.57 -8.47
CA GLY A 50 -2.89 -11.77 -7.36
C GLY A 50 -3.38 -10.40 -7.79
N PHE A 51 -3.82 -9.60 -6.81
CA PHE A 51 -4.45 -8.31 -7.03
C PHE A 51 -3.98 -7.27 -6.03
N ARG A 52 -3.80 -6.04 -6.50
CA ARG A 52 -3.79 -4.85 -5.65
C ARG A 52 -5.12 -4.13 -5.85
N PHE A 53 -5.87 -3.97 -4.78
CA PHE A 53 -7.12 -3.22 -4.77
C PHE A 53 -6.85 -1.77 -4.39
N ASP A 54 -7.39 -0.88 -5.19
CA ASP A 54 -7.28 0.56 -5.01
C ASP A 54 -8.23 1.05 -3.92
N LEU A 55 -7.74 1.93 -3.04
CA LEU A 55 -8.49 2.66 -2.01
C LEU A 55 -9.61 1.84 -1.34
N THR A 56 -9.27 0.65 -0.82
CA THR A 56 -10.25 -0.30 -0.26
C THR A 56 -11.03 0.23 0.94
N LYS A 57 -10.57 1.30 1.56
CA LYS A 57 -11.35 2.06 2.54
C LYS A 57 -12.70 2.51 1.96
N GLY A 58 -12.77 2.76 0.65
CA GLY A 58 -13.99 3.12 -0.07
C GLY A 58 -15.02 2.00 -0.21
N PHE A 59 -14.71 0.75 0.16
CA PHE A 59 -15.67 -0.35 0.12
C PHE A 59 -16.71 -0.29 1.26
N THR A 60 -16.61 0.68 2.15
CA THR A 60 -17.60 0.89 3.22
C THR A 60 -18.99 1.14 2.65
N GLN A 61 -20.00 0.64 3.33
CA GLN A 61 -21.41 0.96 3.08
C GLN A 61 -22.00 1.77 4.23
N LYS A 62 -21.14 2.13 5.19
CA LYS A 62 -21.50 2.98 6.32
C LYS A 62 -21.43 4.44 5.88
N ASP A 63 -22.54 5.15 6.06
CA ASP A 63 -22.60 6.59 5.78
C ASP A 63 -21.68 7.37 6.74
N THR A 64 -20.70 8.05 6.17
CA THR A 64 -19.77 8.95 6.86
C THR A 64 -19.93 10.40 6.39
N GLY A 65 -21.07 10.73 5.75
CA GLY A 65 -21.43 12.08 5.31
C GLY A 65 -21.11 12.38 3.84
N GLY A 66 -20.79 11.38 3.02
CA GLY A 66 -20.48 11.57 1.59
C GLY A 66 -19.37 12.59 1.38
N ASP A 67 -19.45 13.38 0.30
CA ASP A 67 -18.44 14.38 -0.06
C ASP A 67 -18.23 15.47 0.99
N ASN A 68 -19.20 15.71 1.85
CA ASN A 68 -19.14 16.72 2.94
C ASN A 68 -18.78 16.10 4.30
N GLY A 69 -18.51 14.80 4.34
CA GLY A 69 -18.26 14.09 5.57
C GLY A 69 -16.86 14.31 6.13
N ASP A 70 -16.60 13.64 7.25
CA ASP A 70 -15.32 13.70 7.94
C ASP A 70 -14.43 12.52 7.49
N VAL A 71 -13.26 12.82 6.90
CA VAL A 71 -12.26 11.82 6.49
C VAL A 71 -11.83 10.95 7.67
N ALA A 72 -11.75 11.51 8.88
CA ALA A 72 -11.41 10.76 10.08
C ALA A 72 -12.52 9.76 10.44
N ALA A 73 -13.80 10.14 10.26
CA ALA A 73 -14.93 9.24 10.46
C ALA A 73 -14.90 8.07 9.46
N TRP A 74 -14.59 8.36 8.21
CA TRP A 74 -14.40 7.35 7.16
C TRP A 74 -13.24 6.39 7.47
N GLY A 75 -12.16 6.88 8.07
CA GLY A 75 -11.00 6.08 8.46
C GLY A 75 -11.23 5.13 9.64
N ARG A 76 -12.26 5.34 10.46
CA ARG A 76 -12.52 4.53 11.67
C ARG A 76 -12.83 3.09 11.34
N TYR A 77 -12.60 2.21 12.32
CA TYR A 77 -12.89 0.78 12.21
C TYR A 77 -14.34 0.52 11.77
N ASP A 78 -14.49 -0.26 10.70
CA ASP A 78 -15.78 -0.68 10.15
C ASP A 78 -15.79 -2.19 9.91
N ALA A 79 -16.42 -2.92 10.84
CA ALA A 79 -16.51 -4.38 10.77
C ALA A 79 -17.20 -4.87 9.47
N SER A 80 -18.19 -4.13 8.97
CA SER A 80 -18.92 -4.51 7.75
C SER A 80 -18.03 -4.41 6.51
N ARG A 81 -17.17 -3.39 6.45
CA ARG A 81 -16.15 -3.27 5.41
C ARG A 81 -15.11 -4.38 5.50
N VAL A 82 -14.64 -4.69 6.70
CA VAL A 82 -13.72 -5.82 6.93
C VAL A 82 -14.29 -7.12 6.40
N ASP A 83 -15.56 -7.41 6.67
CA ASP A 83 -16.24 -8.63 6.21
C ASP A 83 -16.34 -8.68 4.67
N ILE A 84 -16.68 -7.57 4.03
CA ILE A 84 -16.69 -7.46 2.56
C ILE A 84 -15.31 -7.76 1.98
N LEU A 85 -14.27 -7.12 2.50
CA LEU A 85 -12.90 -7.22 2.01
C LEU A 85 -12.32 -8.61 2.22
N LYS A 86 -12.52 -9.22 3.40
CA LYS A 86 -12.15 -10.61 3.66
C LYS A 86 -12.87 -11.58 2.71
N GLY A 87 -14.16 -11.34 2.45
CA GLY A 87 -14.92 -12.16 1.52
C GLY A 87 -14.40 -12.14 0.08
N TYR A 88 -13.74 -11.05 -0.37
CA TYR A 88 -13.05 -11.01 -1.66
C TYR A 88 -11.69 -11.73 -1.60
N ALA A 89 -10.92 -11.53 -0.54
CA ALA A 89 -9.65 -12.22 -0.34
C ALA A 89 -9.84 -13.75 -0.26
N ASP A 90 -10.79 -14.21 0.54
CA ASP A 90 -11.13 -15.63 0.67
C ASP A 90 -11.56 -16.25 -0.67
N HIS A 91 -12.31 -15.47 -1.48
CA HIS A 91 -12.68 -15.93 -2.81
C HIS A 91 -11.46 -16.08 -3.73
N ILE A 92 -10.53 -15.13 -3.73
CA ILE A 92 -9.28 -15.22 -4.50
C ILE A 92 -8.50 -16.46 -4.08
N TRP A 93 -8.33 -16.69 -2.79
CA TRP A 93 -7.61 -17.86 -2.26
C TRP A 93 -8.34 -19.19 -2.48
N SER A 94 -9.67 -19.15 -2.67
CA SER A 94 -10.40 -20.36 -3.10
C SER A 94 -10.08 -20.79 -4.54
N VAL A 95 -9.66 -19.83 -5.39
CA VAL A 95 -9.23 -20.10 -6.77
C VAL A 95 -7.74 -20.48 -6.82
N ASN A 96 -6.90 -19.72 -6.10
CA ASN A 96 -5.47 -19.99 -5.96
C ASN A 96 -5.01 -19.61 -4.55
N SER A 97 -4.67 -20.60 -3.73
CA SER A 97 -4.24 -20.40 -2.34
C SER A 97 -2.96 -19.59 -2.18
N ASP A 98 -2.13 -19.53 -3.23
CA ASP A 98 -0.85 -18.81 -3.23
C ASP A 98 -0.97 -17.37 -3.78
N ALA A 99 -2.17 -16.97 -4.19
CA ALA A 99 -2.41 -15.64 -4.75
C ALA A 99 -2.08 -14.53 -3.75
N VAL A 100 -1.43 -13.48 -4.25
CA VAL A 100 -1.10 -12.30 -3.44
C VAL A 100 -2.27 -11.32 -3.46
N VAL A 101 -2.77 -10.98 -2.27
CA VAL A 101 -3.84 -9.98 -2.11
C VAL A 101 -3.29 -8.76 -1.38
N ILE A 102 -3.29 -7.61 -2.05
CA ILE A 102 -2.77 -6.35 -1.54
C ILE A 102 -3.90 -5.33 -1.50
N PHE A 103 -4.06 -4.64 -0.37
CA PHE A 103 -5.02 -3.55 -0.23
C PHE A 103 -4.31 -2.22 0.02
N GLU A 104 -4.63 -1.22 -0.81
CA GLU A 104 -4.43 0.17 -0.44
C GLU A 104 -5.59 0.57 0.46
N HIS A 105 -5.42 0.43 1.78
CA HIS A 105 -6.53 0.53 2.72
C HIS A 105 -6.65 1.90 3.37
N LEU A 106 -5.57 2.40 3.96
CA LEU A 106 -5.47 3.75 4.54
C LEU A 106 -6.54 4.07 5.60
N ALA A 107 -6.95 3.07 6.38
CA ALA A 107 -7.86 3.21 7.51
C ALA A 107 -7.13 3.09 8.85
N ASP A 108 -7.88 3.07 9.96
CA ASP A 108 -7.30 2.87 11.28
C ASP A 108 -6.43 1.61 11.36
N TYR A 109 -5.32 1.72 12.08
CA TYR A 109 -4.39 0.61 12.29
C TYR A 109 -5.07 -0.64 12.84
N SER A 110 -6.07 -0.48 13.70
CA SER A 110 -6.83 -1.62 14.25
C SER A 110 -7.55 -2.44 13.18
N GLU A 111 -8.03 -1.79 12.12
CA GLU A 111 -8.66 -2.44 10.98
C GLU A 111 -7.61 -3.06 10.05
N GLU A 112 -6.54 -2.32 9.74
CA GLU A 112 -5.42 -2.83 8.95
C GLU A 112 -4.80 -4.07 9.57
N LYS A 113 -4.66 -4.07 10.90
CA LYS A 113 -4.16 -5.24 11.65
C LYS A 113 -5.04 -6.47 11.44
N VAL A 114 -6.36 -6.32 11.55
CA VAL A 114 -7.31 -7.45 11.36
C VAL A 114 -7.27 -8.00 9.93
N LEU A 115 -7.07 -7.14 8.93
CA LEU A 115 -6.90 -7.55 7.54
C LEU A 115 -5.55 -8.25 7.33
N ALA A 116 -4.47 -7.74 7.90
CA ALA A 116 -3.14 -8.34 7.81
C ALA A 116 -3.05 -9.70 8.53
N GLU A 117 -3.68 -9.83 9.71
CA GLU A 117 -3.81 -11.11 10.42
C GLU A 117 -4.61 -12.16 9.63
N HIS A 118 -5.48 -11.72 8.74
CA HIS A 118 -6.21 -12.60 7.82
C HIS A 118 -5.35 -13.09 6.64
N GLY A 119 -4.18 -12.50 6.41
CA GLY A 119 -3.24 -12.84 5.32
C GLY A 119 -3.15 -11.81 4.20
N ILE A 120 -3.96 -10.76 4.26
CA ILE A 120 -3.96 -9.66 3.29
C ILE A 120 -2.71 -8.80 3.51
N LYS A 121 -2.11 -8.30 2.43
CA LYS A 121 -0.98 -7.38 2.48
C LYS A 121 -1.49 -5.94 2.40
N LEU A 122 -0.97 -5.07 3.25
CA LEU A 122 -1.34 -3.66 3.29
C LEU A 122 -0.30 -2.83 2.55
N TRP A 123 -0.75 -1.96 1.66
CA TRP A 123 0.07 -1.05 0.87
C TRP A 123 0.57 0.11 1.75
N ARG A 124 1.89 0.19 1.98
CA ARG A 124 2.49 1.15 2.92
C ARG A 124 3.36 2.16 2.18
N ASN A 125 2.90 3.41 2.12
CA ASN A 125 3.63 4.51 1.52
C ASN A 125 4.79 4.95 2.42
N MET A 126 6.01 4.88 1.89
CA MET A 126 7.25 5.35 2.52
C MET A 126 7.93 6.47 1.73
N ASN A 127 7.29 6.98 0.66
CA ASN A 127 7.89 7.98 -0.23
C ASN A 127 8.42 9.20 0.51
N GLY A 128 7.65 9.79 1.42
CA GLY A 128 8.08 10.95 2.22
C GLY A 128 9.34 10.69 3.03
N THR A 129 9.45 9.49 3.63
CA THR A 129 10.63 9.06 4.38
C THR A 129 11.86 8.95 3.49
N TYR A 130 11.72 8.30 2.34
CA TYR A 130 12.81 8.17 1.36
C TYR A 130 13.21 9.52 0.78
N ARG A 131 12.25 10.38 0.42
CA ARG A 131 12.52 11.74 -0.09
C ARG A 131 13.26 12.60 0.93
N SER A 132 12.87 12.54 2.20
CA SER A 132 13.59 13.24 3.29
C SER A 132 15.05 12.77 3.36
N ALA A 133 15.27 11.46 3.36
CA ALA A 133 16.62 10.89 3.41
C ALA A 133 17.47 11.29 2.19
N VAL A 134 16.92 11.21 0.99
CA VAL A 134 17.61 11.59 -0.26
C VAL A 134 17.94 13.09 -0.29
N SER A 135 17.09 13.94 0.31
CA SER A 135 17.32 15.38 0.42
C SER A 135 18.32 15.74 1.56
N GLY A 136 18.93 14.77 2.20
CA GLY A 136 19.89 14.97 3.29
C GLY A 136 19.27 15.21 4.66
N GLY A 137 17.98 14.97 4.82
CA GLY A 137 17.28 14.94 6.09
C GLY A 137 17.34 13.57 6.77
N SER A 138 16.69 13.45 7.92
CA SER A 138 16.50 12.16 8.59
C SER A 138 15.24 11.46 8.06
N GLY A 139 15.32 10.14 7.85
CA GLY A 139 14.17 9.30 7.53
C GLY A 139 13.94 8.27 8.63
N ASP A 140 12.71 8.16 9.12
CA ASP A 140 12.30 7.07 10.01
C ASP A 140 11.77 5.90 9.18
N PHE A 141 12.57 4.85 9.04
CA PHE A 141 12.23 3.65 8.30
C PHE A 141 11.54 2.58 9.15
N SER A 142 11.28 2.84 10.42
CA SER A 142 10.63 1.87 11.34
C SER A 142 9.22 1.49 10.87
N GLY A 143 8.55 2.38 10.10
CA GLY A 143 7.25 2.12 9.51
C GLY A 143 7.25 1.22 8.27
N SER A 144 8.43 0.79 7.77
CA SER A 144 8.51 -0.05 6.57
C SER A 144 8.05 -1.48 6.79
N TYR A 145 7.95 -1.93 8.02
CA TYR A 145 7.42 -3.23 8.40
C TYR A 145 6.71 -3.17 9.77
N GLU A 146 5.83 -4.11 10.02
CA GLU A 146 5.22 -4.29 11.33
C GLU A 146 5.81 -5.56 11.96
N LYS A 147 6.60 -5.37 13.03
CA LYS A 147 7.35 -6.45 13.67
C LYS A 147 6.49 -7.58 14.24
N ASN A 148 5.21 -7.29 14.55
CA ASN A 148 4.28 -8.27 15.09
C ASN A 148 3.42 -8.94 13.99
N LEU A 149 3.57 -8.49 12.73
CA LEU A 149 2.79 -8.96 11.58
C LEU A 149 3.69 -9.10 10.36
N TYR A 150 4.70 -9.96 10.46
CA TYR A 150 5.64 -10.20 9.35
C TYR A 150 4.90 -10.53 8.07
N GLY A 151 5.28 -9.83 6.99
CA GLY A 151 4.66 -9.97 5.69
C GLY A 151 3.27 -9.33 5.57
N GLY A 152 2.80 -8.61 6.59
CA GLY A 152 1.54 -7.85 6.55
C GLY A 152 1.60 -6.56 5.75
N TRP A 153 2.79 -6.00 5.49
CA TRP A 153 2.98 -4.76 4.74
C TRP A 153 3.71 -4.99 3.42
N VAL A 154 3.29 -4.27 2.37
CA VAL A 154 4.04 -4.04 1.15
C VAL A 154 4.45 -2.59 1.14
N SER A 155 5.67 -2.32 1.60
CA SER A 155 6.21 -0.97 1.69
C SER A 155 6.87 -0.57 0.38
N TYR A 156 6.62 0.65 -0.06
CA TYR A 156 7.17 1.16 -1.30
C TYR A 156 7.75 2.57 -1.15
N MET A 157 8.72 2.89 -1.97
CA MET A 157 9.37 4.20 -2.00
C MET A 157 8.84 5.12 -3.10
N GLU A 158 8.33 4.56 -4.19
CA GLU A 158 7.70 5.26 -5.30
C GLU A 158 6.49 4.47 -5.80
N SER A 159 5.45 5.17 -6.22
CA SER A 159 4.32 4.61 -6.96
C SER A 159 3.89 5.58 -8.06
N HIS A 160 2.75 5.32 -8.70
CA HIS A 160 2.16 6.22 -9.69
C HIS A 160 1.52 7.47 -9.08
N ASP A 161 1.32 7.50 -7.75
CA ASP A 161 0.64 8.59 -7.04
C ASP A 161 1.61 9.58 -6.38
N GLU A 162 2.90 9.20 -6.22
CA GLU A 162 3.86 10.06 -5.56
C GLU A 162 4.91 10.63 -6.52
N GLU A 163 5.49 11.75 -6.10
CA GLU A 163 6.64 12.33 -6.77
C GLU A 163 7.85 11.40 -6.71
N ARG A 164 8.66 11.42 -7.75
CA ARG A 164 9.95 10.74 -7.80
C ARG A 164 10.82 11.12 -6.61
N LEU A 165 11.60 10.19 -6.09
CA LEU A 165 12.45 10.40 -4.92
C LEU A 165 13.37 11.61 -5.06
N CYS A 166 13.99 11.75 -6.19
CA CYS A 166 14.96 12.84 -6.46
C CYS A 166 14.30 14.10 -7.02
N TYR A 167 12.97 14.15 -7.19
CA TYR A 167 12.28 15.35 -7.64
C TYR A 167 12.39 16.46 -6.58
N GLY A 168 12.99 17.60 -6.98
CA GLY A 168 13.21 18.72 -6.07
C GLY A 168 14.33 18.52 -5.05
N ALA A 169 14.96 17.36 -4.98
CA ALA A 169 16.26 17.23 -4.32
C ALA A 169 17.24 18.07 -5.11
N GLY A 170 17.80 19.12 -4.48
CA GLY A 170 18.67 20.09 -5.13
C GLY A 170 19.74 19.43 -5.98
N ALA A 171 20.05 20.04 -7.11
CA ALA A 171 20.83 19.50 -8.21
C ALA A 171 22.32 19.16 -7.90
N ASP A 172 22.72 19.11 -6.66
CA ASP A 172 24.11 18.87 -6.28
C ASP A 172 24.34 17.56 -5.52
N ALA A 173 23.80 16.47 -6.08
CA ALA A 173 24.16 15.12 -5.62
C ALA A 173 25.66 14.83 -5.78
N SER A 174 26.37 15.59 -6.58
CA SER A 174 27.81 15.44 -6.81
C SER A 174 28.68 15.82 -5.60
N SER A 175 28.14 16.61 -4.66
CA SER A 175 28.86 17.03 -3.45
C SER A 175 28.55 16.17 -2.21
N VAL A 176 27.63 15.21 -2.33
CA VAL A 176 27.18 14.39 -1.21
C VAL A 176 27.85 13.03 -1.25
N THR A 177 28.52 12.68 -0.15
CA THR A 177 29.06 11.33 0.04
C THR A 177 28.04 10.48 0.77
N TRP A 178 27.54 9.46 0.10
CA TRP A 178 26.65 8.48 0.70
C TRP A 178 27.42 7.22 1.10
N GLY A 179 26.96 6.56 2.16
CA GLY A 179 27.56 5.32 2.62
C GLY A 179 26.53 4.32 3.13
N ILE A 180 26.90 3.05 3.04
CA ILE A 180 26.17 1.92 3.62
C ILE A 180 26.85 1.55 4.93
N CYS A 181 26.13 1.58 6.03
CA CYS A 181 26.60 1.14 7.35
C CYS A 181 25.66 0.03 7.84
N GLY A 182 26.22 -1.01 8.42
CA GLY A 182 25.41 -2.12 8.89
C GLY A 182 26.22 -3.23 9.52
N THR A 183 25.63 -4.42 9.61
CA THR A 183 26.30 -5.64 10.10
C THR A 183 27.57 -5.96 9.31
N LEU A 184 27.59 -5.65 8.01
CA LEU A 184 28.77 -5.77 7.12
C LEU A 184 29.99 -4.99 7.61
N THR A 185 29.79 -3.90 8.33
CA THR A 185 30.83 -3.01 8.82
C THR A 185 30.87 -2.96 10.34
N ASN A 186 30.19 -3.88 11.03
CA ASN A 186 29.98 -3.86 12.47
C ASN A 186 29.47 -2.50 12.98
N TRP A 187 28.73 -1.77 12.17
CA TRP A 187 28.21 -0.43 12.44
C TRP A 187 29.27 0.65 12.71
N SER A 188 30.53 0.37 12.44
CA SER A 188 31.66 1.22 12.81
C SER A 188 32.17 2.12 11.66
N SER A 189 31.88 1.77 10.45
CA SER A 189 32.32 2.51 9.24
C SER A 189 31.28 2.43 8.13
N ASP A 190 31.49 3.25 7.10
CA ASP A 190 30.65 3.25 5.92
C ASP A 190 31.36 2.62 4.73
N ILE A 191 30.62 1.85 3.95
CA ILE A 191 31.01 1.50 2.58
C ILE A 191 30.56 2.65 1.70
N THR A 192 31.51 3.44 1.20
CA THR A 192 31.24 4.63 0.39
C THR A 192 30.54 4.25 -0.92
N MET A 193 29.48 4.97 -1.25
CA MET A 193 28.77 4.85 -2.51
C MET A 193 29.31 5.88 -3.51
N ALA A 194 29.57 5.45 -4.72
CA ALA A 194 29.96 6.34 -5.82
C ALA A 194 28.74 6.86 -6.57
N ALA A 195 28.78 8.13 -6.96
CA ALA A 195 27.76 8.70 -7.84
C ALA A 195 27.82 8.03 -9.22
N ASP A 196 26.67 7.62 -9.77
CA ASP A 196 26.51 6.98 -11.06
C ASP A 196 25.27 7.57 -11.76
N GLY A 197 25.45 8.72 -12.40
CA GLY A 197 24.37 9.51 -12.97
C GLY A 197 23.41 10.04 -11.89
N ALA A 198 22.15 9.65 -11.95
CA ALA A 198 21.13 10.02 -10.96
C ALA A 198 21.10 9.09 -9.73
N PHE A 199 22.01 8.12 -9.65
CA PHE A 199 22.06 7.11 -8.60
C PHE A 199 23.38 7.11 -7.86
N PHE A 200 23.39 6.50 -6.68
CA PHE A 200 24.60 6.14 -5.95
C PHE A 200 24.73 4.63 -5.91
N SER A 201 25.92 4.10 -6.16
CA SER A 201 26.15 2.67 -6.16
C SER A 201 27.37 2.31 -5.33
N ALA A 202 27.30 1.18 -4.62
CA ALA A 202 28.43 0.52 -4.00
C ALA A 202 28.67 -0.82 -4.69
N LYS A 203 29.83 -1.00 -5.30
CA LYS A 203 30.19 -2.24 -6.01
C LYS A 203 30.93 -3.20 -5.09
N GLY A 204 30.74 -4.51 -5.32
CA GLY A 204 31.44 -5.54 -4.57
C GLY A 204 30.92 -5.79 -3.16
N VAL A 205 29.74 -5.26 -2.83
CA VAL A 205 29.06 -5.50 -1.55
C VAL A 205 28.22 -6.77 -1.66
N THR A 206 28.47 -7.73 -0.76
CA THR A 206 27.68 -8.97 -0.69
C THR A 206 26.87 -8.97 0.60
N PHE A 207 25.56 -9.07 0.50
CA PHE A 207 24.65 -9.19 1.64
C PHE A 207 24.32 -10.66 1.91
N LYS A 208 24.24 -11.01 3.17
CA LYS A 208 23.66 -12.28 3.64
C LYS A 208 22.22 -12.08 4.05
N ALA A 209 21.46 -13.16 4.17
CA ALA A 209 20.03 -13.11 4.46
C ALA A 209 19.66 -12.34 5.74
N ASP A 210 20.55 -12.34 6.74
CA ASP A 210 20.32 -11.70 8.05
C ASP A 210 21.04 -10.35 8.20
N ASP A 211 21.64 -9.82 7.13
CA ASP A 211 22.34 -8.54 7.20
C ASP A 211 21.36 -7.38 7.34
N MET A 212 21.63 -6.52 8.32
CA MET A 212 20.95 -5.24 8.51
C MET A 212 21.85 -4.11 8.04
N PHE A 213 21.27 -3.12 7.39
CA PHE A 213 22.02 -1.94 6.96
C PHE A 213 21.15 -0.68 6.98
N LYS A 214 21.83 0.46 6.96
CA LYS A 214 21.24 1.76 6.69
C LYS A 214 22.10 2.51 5.69
N ILE A 215 21.47 3.37 4.90
CA ILE A 215 22.15 4.33 4.05
C ILE A 215 22.21 5.65 4.82
N ARG A 216 23.39 6.28 4.85
CA ARG A 216 23.56 7.58 5.49
C ARG A 216 24.47 8.50 4.67
N LYS A 217 24.31 9.80 4.90
CA LYS A 217 25.11 10.88 4.33
C LYS A 217 26.34 11.16 5.17
#